data_3d982fe2750cdb732e2be69545665224
#
_entry.id   3d982fe2750cdb732e2be69545665224
#
_cell.length_a   1.000
_cell.length_b   1.000
_cell.length_c   1.000
_cell.angle_alpha   90.00
_cell.angle_beta   90.00
_cell.angle_gamma   90.00
#
_symmetry.space_group_name_H-M   'P 1'
#
loop_
_entity.id
_entity.type
_entity.pdbx_description
1 polymer ?
#
loop_
_entity_poly.entity_id
_entity_poly.type
_entity_poly.pdbx_seq_one_letter_code
_entity_poly.pdbx_strand_id
1 'polypeptide(L)'
;ADIALQNGGGVRIDIPAGEFTIADAFTLLPFSNTLWTVELTGQQIIDSLEEGLANTLDNGGSSGAYPYASGLRFDVNASAAAGSRISNVEINPRLAGSWGPIDVGATYTVVLNNFQASGGDGYNTLGEVTGAGNFVDTFTEYAQGFIDYVENLTEAGLSLQKLPLEEYSTKSYISRAGCDHSTTADCEGY
;
A
#
# COMPACT_ATOMS: atom_id res chain seq x y z
N ALA A 1 -11.05 9.22 -0.79
CA ALA A 1 -10.64 8.12 -1.65
C ALA A 1 -11.29 6.82 -1.21
N ASP A 2 -11.39 5.85 -2.09
CA ASP A 2 -11.98 4.54 -1.79
C ASP A 2 -10.96 3.63 -1.12
N ILE A 3 -9.71 3.69 -1.60
CA ILE A 3 -8.55 2.94 -1.08
C ILE A 3 -7.33 3.84 -0.97
N ALA A 4 -6.34 3.40 -0.19
CA ALA A 4 -5.01 3.98 -0.16
C ALA A 4 -3.97 2.96 -0.60
N LEU A 5 -2.94 3.40 -1.32
CA LEU A 5 -1.74 2.61 -1.64
C LEU A 5 -0.51 3.29 -1.06
N GLN A 6 0.42 2.46 -0.56
CA GLN A 6 1.67 2.88 0.05
C GLN A 6 2.80 1.96 -0.38
N ASN A 7 3.86 2.52 -0.95
CA ASN A 7 5.11 1.80 -1.18
C ASN A 7 5.90 1.64 0.12
N GLY A 8 6.46 0.47 0.38
CA GLY A 8 7.16 0.15 1.63
C GLY A 8 8.30 1.13 1.95
N GLY A 9 9.02 1.60 0.92
CA GLY A 9 10.15 2.53 1.06
C GLY A 9 9.76 3.93 1.56
N GLY A 10 8.49 4.28 1.50
CA GLY A 10 7.98 5.53 2.07
C GLY A 10 8.00 5.57 3.59
N VAL A 11 7.97 4.40 4.25
CA VAL A 11 7.99 4.24 5.71
C VAL A 11 9.39 3.86 6.16
N ARG A 12 10.04 4.65 7.02
CA ARG A 12 11.48 4.57 7.27
C ARG A 12 11.91 4.05 8.64
N ILE A 13 11.00 4.05 9.60
CA ILE A 13 11.26 3.55 10.97
C ILE A 13 10.06 2.78 11.50
N ASP A 14 10.30 1.98 12.54
CA ASP A 14 9.25 1.43 13.37
C ASP A 14 8.84 2.45 14.45
N ILE A 15 7.57 2.43 14.85
CA ILE A 15 7.06 3.25 15.95
C ILE A 15 7.10 2.40 17.23
N PRO A 16 7.95 2.71 18.21
CA PRO A 16 7.94 2.01 19.50
C PRO A 16 6.68 2.36 20.30
N ALA A 17 6.33 1.49 21.24
CA ALA A 17 5.25 1.80 22.19
C ALA A 17 5.64 2.98 23.08
N GLY A 18 4.71 3.90 23.31
CA GLY A 18 4.93 5.10 24.12
C GLY A 18 4.30 6.35 23.53
N GLU A 19 4.82 7.50 23.90
CA GLU A 19 4.40 8.78 23.33
C GLU A 19 4.88 8.88 21.88
N PHE A 20 4.00 9.36 21.01
CA PHE A 20 4.28 9.63 19.60
C PHE A 20 4.21 11.12 19.35
N THR A 21 5.27 11.70 18.80
CA THR A 21 5.40 13.14 18.57
C THR A 21 5.32 13.48 17.09
N ILE A 22 5.10 14.76 16.77
CA ILE A 22 5.18 15.27 15.38
C ILE A 22 6.56 15.00 14.79
N ALA A 23 7.63 15.09 15.56
CA ALA A 23 8.98 14.78 15.09
C ALA A 23 9.14 13.30 14.70
N ASP A 24 8.47 12.40 15.41
CA ASP A 24 8.45 10.97 15.06
C ASP A 24 7.71 10.74 13.73
N ALA A 25 6.62 11.48 13.48
CA ALA A 25 5.90 11.40 12.21
C ALA A 25 6.80 11.81 11.02
N PHE A 26 7.56 12.89 11.15
CA PHE A 26 8.52 13.31 10.11
C PHE A 26 9.76 12.40 10.03
N THR A 27 10.09 11.67 11.07
CA THR A 27 11.14 10.64 11.02
C THR A 27 10.62 9.37 10.34
N LEU A 28 9.36 9.00 10.60
CA LEU A 28 8.67 7.87 9.96
C LEU A 28 8.48 8.10 8.46
N LEU A 29 8.03 9.30 8.09
CA LEU A 29 7.65 9.71 6.73
C LEU A 29 8.46 10.95 6.30
N PRO A 30 9.80 10.83 6.06
CA PRO A 30 10.69 11.99 5.94
C PRO A 30 10.70 12.66 4.56
N PHE A 31 9.91 12.15 3.63
CA PHE A 31 9.90 12.68 2.26
C PHE A 31 8.89 13.82 2.13
N SER A 32 9.30 14.90 1.46
CA SER A 32 8.43 16.06 1.15
C SER A 32 7.46 15.72 0.02
N ASN A 33 6.75 14.61 0.14
CA ASN A 33 5.72 14.18 -0.80
C ASN A 33 4.38 14.80 -0.44
N THR A 34 3.54 15.07 -1.46
CA THR A 34 2.13 15.36 -1.26
C THR A 34 1.28 14.14 -1.55
N LEU A 35 0.07 14.11 -1.00
CA LEU A 35 -0.92 13.09 -1.30
C LEU A 35 -1.67 13.47 -2.58
N TRP A 36 -1.69 12.55 -3.53
CA TRP A 36 -2.48 12.67 -4.75
C TRP A 36 -3.66 11.71 -4.74
N THR A 37 -4.76 12.11 -5.35
CA THR A 37 -5.87 11.22 -5.67
C THR A 37 -5.88 10.94 -7.16
N VAL A 38 -6.02 9.66 -7.51
CA VAL A 38 -6.00 9.15 -8.89
C VAL A 38 -7.22 8.25 -9.08
N GLU A 39 -7.89 8.35 -10.21
CA GLU A 39 -8.94 7.41 -10.60
C GLU A 39 -8.31 6.26 -11.40
N LEU A 40 -8.46 5.04 -10.90
CA LEU A 40 -7.93 3.81 -11.51
C LEU A 40 -9.04 2.79 -11.70
N THR A 41 -9.00 2.07 -12.81
CA THR A 41 -9.82 0.84 -12.93
C THR A 41 -9.30 -0.25 -12.00
N GLY A 42 -10.17 -1.21 -11.65
CA GLY A 42 -9.73 -2.36 -10.84
C GLY A 42 -8.56 -3.12 -11.49
N GLN A 43 -8.52 -3.18 -12.84
CA GLN A 43 -7.39 -3.79 -13.54
C GLN A 43 -6.10 -2.99 -13.34
N GLN A 44 -6.13 -1.66 -13.48
CA GLN A 44 -4.96 -0.81 -13.25
C GLN A 44 -4.44 -0.89 -11.82
N ILE A 45 -5.33 -1.10 -10.84
CA ILE A 45 -4.92 -1.35 -9.45
C ILE A 45 -4.14 -2.66 -9.36
N ILE A 46 -4.65 -3.75 -9.95
CA ILE A 46 -3.98 -5.06 -9.96
C ILE A 46 -2.62 -4.97 -10.67
N ASP A 47 -2.58 -4.32 -11.84
CA ASP A 47 -1.34 -4.12 -12.59
C ASP A 47 -0.29 -3.36 -11.76
N SER A 48 -0.71 -2.32 -11.05
CA SER A 48 0.17 -1.56 -10.14
C SER A 48 0.72 -2.41 -9.00
N LEU A 49 -0.10 -3.30 -8.40
CA LEU A 49 0.38 -4.23 -7.37
C LEU A 49 1.42 -5.21 -7.94
N GLU A 50 1.19 -5.74 -9.12
CA GLU A 50 2.13 -6.64 -9.82
C GLU A 50 3.44 -5.93 -10.16
N GLU A 51 3.39 -4.67 -10.59
CA GLU A 51 4.57 -3.85 -10.91
C GLU A 51 5.44 -3.61 -9.68
N GLY A 52 4.85 -3.25 -8.52
CA GLY A 52 5.54 -3.10 -7.25
C GLY A 52 6.24 -4.40 -6.80
N LEU A 53 5.55 -5.54 -6.96
CA LEU A 53 6.15 -6.86 -6.69
C LEU A 53 7.26 -7.20 -7.68
N ALA A 54 7.09 -6.93 -8.97
CA ALA A 54 8.11 -7.21 -9.99
C ALA A 54 9.37 -6.38 -9.73
N ASN A 55 9.24 -5.12 -9.36
CA ASN A 55 10.38 -4.30 -8.98
C ASN A 55 11.13 -4.89 -7.77
N THR A 56 10.39 -5.28 -6.73
CA THR A 56 10.96 -5.88 -5.52
C THR A 56 11.65 -7.21 -5.82
N LEU A 57 11.02 -8.07 -6.63
CA LEU A 57 11.43 -9.46 -6.78
C LEU A 57 12.37 -9.69 -7.97
N ASP A 58 12.20 -9.00 -9.09
CA ASP A 58 12.87 -9.36 -10.36
C ASP A 58 13.95 -8.36 -10.76
N ASN A 59 13.77 -7.08 -10.45
CA ASN A 59 14.69 -6.04 -10.91
C ASN A 59 15.86 -5.76 -9.97
N GLY A 60 16.07 -6.61 -8.96
CA GLY A 60 17.07 -6.39 -7.92
C GLY A 60 16.77 -5.14 -7.10
N GLY A 61 15.53 -4.68 -7.15
CA GLY A 61 15.03 -3.55 -6.39
C GLY A 61 15.00 -3.83 -4.90
N SER A 62 14.85 -2.78 -4.13
CA SER A 62 14.65 -2.91 -2.70
C SER A 62 13.21 -3.32 -2.39
N SER A 63 12.96 -3.88 -1.22
CA SER A 63 11.61 -4.12 -0.68
C SER A 63 10.78 -2.82 -0.56
N GLY A 64 11.39 -1.67 -0.83
CA GLY A 64 10.74 -0.37 -0.86
C GLY A 64 9.59 -0.25 -1.87
N ALA A 65 9.63 -1.02 -2.96
CA ALA A 65 8.54 -1.06 -3.92
C ALA A 65 7.35 -1.93 -3.49
N TYR A 66 7.46 -2.71 -2.41
CA TYR A 66 6.38 -3.59 -1.97
C TYR A 66 5.10 -2.79 -1.69
N PRO A 67 3.94 -3.20 -2.28
CA PRO A 67 2.68 -2.48 -2.12
C PRO A 67 1.97 -2.83 -0.81
N TYR A 68 1.69 -1.82 -0.01
CA TYR A 68 0.75 -1.89 1.10
C TYR A 68 -0.53 -1.13 0.74
N ALA A 69 -1.66 -1.54 1.32
CA ALA A 69 -2.94 -0.92 1.01
C ALA A 69 -3.85 -0.77 2.24
N SER A 70 -4.79 0.17 2.16
CA SER A 70 -5.95 0.27 3.05
C SER A 70 -7.21 0.27 2.20
N GLY A 71 -8.25 -0.44 2.66
CA GLY A 71 -9.48 -0.66 1.89
C GLY A 71 -9.31 -1.67 0.73
N LEU A 72 -8.14 -2.27 0.59
CA LEU A 72 -7.80 -3.29 -0.40
C LEU A 72 -6.98 -4.39 0.27
N ARG A 73 -7.23 -5.66 -0.08
CA ARG A 73 -6.44 -6.80 0.38
C ARG A 73 -6.34 -7.89 -0.68
N PHE A 74 -5.27 -8.65 -0.65
CA PHE A 74 -4.92 -9.60 -1.71
C PHE A 74 -4.00 -10.71 -1.20
N ASP A 75 -3.87 -11.78 -2.00
CA ASP A 75 -2.90 -12.83 -1.80
C ASP A 75 -1.69 -12.61 -2.72
N VAL A 76 -0.50 -12.99 -2.23
CA VAL A 76 0.76 -12.89 -2.97
C VAL A 76 1.38 -14.26 -3.13
N ASN A 77 1.71 -14.64 -4.38
CA ASN A 77 2.55 -15.80 -4.68
C ASN A 77 3.83 -15.34 -5.39
N ALA A 78 4.89 -15.08 -4.63
CA ALA A 78 6.17 -14.64 -5.17
C ALA A 78 6.88 -15.69 -6.05
N SER A 79 6.48 -16.98 -5.96
CA SER A 79 7.01 -18.06 -6.81
C SER A 79 6.38 -18.08 -8.21
N ALA A 80 5.25 -17.39 -8.41
CA ALA A 80 4.60 -17.29 -9.71
C ALA A 80 5.36 -16.34 -10.65
N ALA A 81 5.05 -16.44 -11.94
CA ALA A 81 5.59 -15.51 -12.95
C ALA A 81 5.13 -14.07 -12.69
N ALA A 82 5.94 -13.10 -13.07
CA ALA A 82 5.56 -11.69 -13.04
C ALA A 82 4.24 -11.46 -13.79
N GLY A 83 3.34 -10.66 -13.23
CA GLY A 83 2.00 -10.42 -13.76
C GLY A 83 0.98 -11.50 -13.39
N SER A 84 1.34 -12.46 -12.53
CA SER A 84 0.45 -13.53 -12.05
C SER A 84 0.68 -13.86 -10.57
N ARG A 85 1.22 -12.91 -9.82
CA ARG A 85 1.57 -13.07 -8.41
C ARG A 85 0.48 -12.62 -7.46
N ILE A 86 -0.39 -11.74 -7.93
CA ILE A 86 -1.51 -11.20 -7.18
C ILE A 86 -2.77 -12.00 -7.49
N SER A 87 -3.49 -12.38 -6.44
CA SER A 87 -4.78 -13.09 -6.59
C SER A 87 -5.73 -12.74 -5.43
N ASN A 88 -6.99 -13.17 -5.55
CA ASN A 88 -8.02 -12.97 -4.53
C ASN A 88 -8.10 -11.52 -4.02
N VAL A 89 -8.05 -10.56 -4.97
CA VAL A 89 -8.11 -9.15 -4.64
C VAL A 89 -9.52 -8.78 -4.20
N GLU A 90 -9.63 -8.30 -2.98
CA GLU A 90 -10.87 -7.86 -2.37
C GLU A 90 -10.78 -6.38 -1.99
N ILE A 91 -11.90 -5.71 -2.09
CA ILE A 91 -12.03 -4.28 -1.77
C ILE A 91 -13.12 -4.06 -0.73
N ASN A 92 -12.90 -3.13 0.19
CA ASN A 92 -13.86 -2.55 1.10
C ASN A 92 -13.66 -1.03 1.10
N PRO A 93 -14.30 -0.30 0.17
CA PRO A 93 -14.09 1.14 0.02
C PRO A 93 -14.27 1.89 1.33
N ARG A 94 -13.27 2.69 1.71
CA ARG A 94 -13.25 3.48 2.95
C ARG A 94 -13.42 2.66 4.24
N LEU A 95 -13.26 1.34 4.15
CA LEU A 95 -13.57 0.39 5.24
C LEU A 95 -15.00 0.55 5.79
N ALA A 96 -15.93 1.04 4.98
CA ALA A 96 -17.28 1.41 5.42
C ALA A 96 -18.33 0.30 5.23
N GLY A 97 -17.93 -0.82 4.65
CA GLY A 97 -18.84 -1.94 4.32
C GLY A 97 -18.22 -3.29 4.61
N SER A 98 -18.49 -4.23 3.73
CA SER A 98 -17.92 -5.57 3.75
C SER A 98 -16.90 -5.77 2.63
N TRP A 99 -15.98 -6.68 2.82
CA TRP A 99 -15.05 -7.11 1.79
C TRP A 99 -15.77 -7.86 0.66
N GLY A 100 -15.45 -7.52 -0.57
CA GLY A 100 -15.92 -8.19 -1.77
C GLY A 100 -14.85 -8.20 -2.86
N PRO A 101 -14.96 -9.07 -3.88
CA PRO A 101 -14.00 -9.11 -4.97
C PRO A 101 -13.97 -7.75 -5.69
N ILE A 102 -12.78 -7.32 -6.10
CA ILE A 102 -12.63 -6.10 -6.90
C ILE A 102 -13.27 -6.31 -8.28
N ASP A 103 -14.04 -5.33 -8.75
CA ASP A 103 -14.50 -5.32 -10.14
C ASP A 103 -13.42 -4.66 -11.01
N VAL A 104 -12.80 -5.45 -11.89
CA VAL A 104 -11.70 -5.01 -12.74
C VAL A 104 -12.10 -3.90 -13.72
N GLY A 105 -13.38 -3.80 -14.07
CA GLY A 105 -13.93 -2.78 -14.97
C GLY A 105 -14.44 -1.53 -14.26
N ALA A 106 -14.65 -1.57 -12.97
CA ALA A 106 -15.09 -0.41 -12.19
C ALA A 106 -13.94 0.56 -11.94
N THR A 107 -14.27 1.83 -11.72
CA THR A 107 -13.30 2.88 -11.38
C THR A 107 -13.36 3.17 -9.89
N TYR A 108 -12.18 3.31 -9.28
CA TYR A 108 -12.00 3.59 -7.86
C TYR A 108 -11.09 4.80 -7.67
N THR A 109 -11.37 5.61 -6.66
CA THR A 109 -10.49 6.70 -6.26
C THR A 109 -9.43 6.18 -5.30
N VAL A 110 -8.17 6.29 -5.70
CA VAL A 110 -7.00 5.84 -4.95
C VAL A 110 -6.23 7.05 -4.42
N VAL A 111 -5.89 7.07 -3.13
CA VAL A 111 -4.96 8.04 -2.56
C VAL A 111 -3.59 7.39 -2.36
N LEU A 112 -2.53 8.11 -2.74
CA LEU A 112 -1.15 7.67 -2.64
C LEU A 112 -0.20 8.87 -2.64
N ASN A 113 1.07 8.65 -2.28
CA ASN A 113 2.06 9.72 -2.38
C ASN A 113 2.42 10.02 -3.84
N ASN A 114 2.80 11.27 -4.13
CA ASN A 114 3.09 11.73 -5.49
C ASN A 114 4.30 11.02 -6.14
N PHE A 115 5.27 10.53 -5.35
CA PHE A 115 6.40 9.76 -5.88
C PHE A 115 5.91 8.45 -6.51
N GLN A 116 5.10 7.68 -5.77
CA GLN A 116 4.51 6.44 -6.27
C GLN A 116 3.54 6.73 -7.43
N ALA A 117 2.70 7.76 -7.30
CA ALA A 117 1.76 8.18 -8.33
C ALA A 117 2.44 8.53 -9.66
N SER A 118 3.63 9.12 -9.62
CA SER A 118 4.42 9.49 -10.82
C SER A 118 5.22 8.33 -11.42
N GLY A 119 4.99 7.10 -10.99
CA GLY A 119 5.70 5.90 -11.51
C GLY A 119 6.99 5.57 -10.78
N GLY A 120 7.27 6.21 -9.63
CA GLY A 120 8.39 5.84 -8.77
C GLY A 120 8.32 4.37 -8.33
N ASP A 121 9.47 3.76 -8.03
CA ASP A 121 9.59 2.34 -7.67
C ASP A 121 9.04 1.36 -8.73
N GLY A 122 8.93 1.80 -10.01
CA GLY A 122 8.50 0.96 -11.13
C GLY A 122 6.99 0.83 -11.30
N TYR A 123 6.20 1.66 -10.65
CA TYR A 123 4.74 1.74 -10.82
C TYR A 123 4.35 2.43 -12.13
N ASN A 124 4.65 1.77 -13.26
CA ASN A 124 4.50 2.36 -14.60
C ASN A 124 3.05 2.71 -14.93
N THR A 125 2.10 1.84 -14.58
CA THR A 125 0.66 2.07 -14.77
C THR A 125 0.20 3.37 -14.10
N LEU A 126 0.66 3.64 -12.87
CA LEU A 126 0.38 4.90 -12.18
C LEU A 126 0.99 6.08 -12.91
N GLY A 127 2.26 5.97 -13.32
CA GLY A 127 2.96 7.01 -14.06
C GLY A 127 2.30 7.34 -15.40
N GLU A 128 1.76 6.36 -16.12
CA GLU A 128 1.02 6.58 -17.36
C GLU A 128 -0.30 7.34 -17.12
N VAL A 129 -1.08 6.94 -16.12
CA VAL A 129 -2.35 7.59 -15.78
C VAL A 129 -2.12 9.04 -15.35
N THR A 130 -1.17 9.28 -14.46
CA THR A 130 -0.88 10.63 -13.96
C THR A 130 -0.15 11.48 -14.99
N GLY A 131 0.71 10.89 -15.84
CA GLY A 131 1.34 11.56 -16.97
C GLY A 131 0.34 12.07 -18.01
N ALA A 132 -0.83 11.44 -18.10
CA ALA A 132 -1.97 11.93 -18.88
C ALA A 132 -2.77 13.06 -18.21
N GLY A 133 -2.40 13.48 -17.00
CA GLY A 133 -3.06 14.53 -16.24
C GLY A 133 -4.25 14.05 -15.38
N ASN A 134 -4.44 12.76 -15.24
CA ASN A 134 -5.58 12.18 -14.50
C ASN A 134 -5.26 12.01 -13.00
N PHE A 135 -5.01 13.12 -12.32
CA PHE A 135 -4.81 13.16 -10.87
C PHE A 135 -5.24 14.49 -10.28
N VAL A 136 -5.42 14.51 -8.97
CA VAL A 136 -5.61 15.73 -8.19
C VAL A 136 -4.55 15.76 -7.08
N ASP A 137 -3.69 16.77 -7.08
CA ASP A 137 -2.82 17.04 -5.95
C ASP A 137 -3.65 17.66 -4.82
N THR A 138 -3.67 17.04 -3.67
CA THR A 138 -4.41 17.55 -2.50
C THR A 138 -3.65 18.66 -1.78
N PHE A 139 -2.36 18.87 -2.11
CA PHE A 139 -1.43 19.72 -1.39
C PHE A 139 -1.26 19.36 0.10
N THR A 140 -1.81 18.24 0.52
CA THR A 140 -1.59 17.72 1.87
C THR A 140 -0.23 17.05 1.89
N GLU A 141 0.64 17.50 2.78
CA GLU A 141 1.93 16.86 3.00
C GLU A 141 1.74 15.44 3.53
N TYR A 142 2.56 14.53 3.06
CA TYR A 142 2.47 13.10 3.33
C TYR A 142 2.47 12.76 4.82
N ALA A 143 3.42 13.34 5.61
CA ALA A 143 3.47 13.16 7.05
C ALA A 143 2.27 13.82 7.76
N GLN A 144 1.75 14.94 7.23
CA GLN A 144 0.60 15.63 7.82
C GLN A 144 -0.65 14.74 7.81
N GLY A 145 -0.90 14.00 6.72
CA GLY A 145 -2.03 13.07 6.68
C GLY A 145 -1.98 12.01 7.78
N PHE A 146 -0.78 11.54 8.15
CA PHE A 146 -0.61 10.62 9.26
C PHE A 146 -0.76 11.30 10.63
N ILE A 147 -0.25 12.54 10.80
CA ILE A 147 -0.43 13.33 12.01
C ILE A 147 -1.93 13.55 12.27
N ASP A 148 -2.68 14.00 11.27
CA ASP A 148 -4.13 14.22 11.37
C ASP A 148 -4.87 12.94 11.77
N TYR A 149 -4.44 11.79 11.25
CA TYR A 149 -5.01 10.49 11.62
C TYR A 149 -4.77 10.17 13.11
N VAL A 150 -3.55 10.36 13.62
CA VAL A 150 -3.20 10.10 15.02
C VAL A 150 -3.91 11.08 15.97
N GLU A 151 -4.01 12.36 15.58
CA GLU A 151 -4.76 13.36 16.34
C GLU A 151 -6.24 13.00 16.45
N ASN A 152 -6.88 12.61 15.34
CA ASN A 152 -8.28 12.16 15.34
C ASN A 152 -8.50 10.93 16.23
N LEU A 153 -7.57 9.96 16.25
CA LEU A 153 -7.63 8.83 17.19
C LEU A 153 -7.57 9.32 18.64
N THR A 154 -6.65 10.22 18.93
CA THR A 154 -6.45 10.77 20.27
C THR A 154 -7.68 11.55 20.76
N GLU A 155 -8.26 12.38 19.91
CA GLU A 155 -9.51 13.10 20.20
C GLU A 155 -10.69 12.16 20.48
N ALA A 156 -10.73 11.00 19.80
CA ALA A 156 -11.71 9.94 20.06
C ALA A 156 -11.40 9.11 21.33
N GLY A 157 -10.34 9.42 22.06
CA GLY A 157 -9.90 8.65 23.25
C GLY A 157 -9.26 7.31 22.91
N LEU A 158 -8.82 7.14 21.65
CA LEU A 158 -8.16 5.96 21.14
C LEU A 158 -6.64 6.20 21.03
N SER A 159 -5.87 5.14 20.88
CA SER A 159 -4.44 5.20 20.60
C SER A 159 -4.10 4.47 19.31
N LEU A 160 -3.01 4.88 18.65
CA LEU A 160 -2.48 4.16 17.53
C LEU A 160 -2.08 2.74 17.95
N GLN A 161 -2.58 1.75 17.25
CA GLN A 161 -2.34 0.34 17.54
C GLN A 161 -1.80 -0.36 16.29
N LYS A 162 -0.97 -1.38 16.50
CA LYS A 162 -0.64 -2.31 15.43
C LYS A 162 -1.92 -3.04 15.00
N LEU A 163 -2.18 -3.07 13.70
CA LEU A 163 -3.31 -3.81 13.16
C LEU A 163 -3.18 -5.31 13.44
N PRO A 164 -4.27 -6.03 13.71
CA PRO A 164 -4.27 -7.47 13.74
C PRO A 164 -3.97 -8.04 12.33
N LEU A 165 -3.42 -9.24 12.26
CA LEU A 165 -2.97 -9.83 10.97
C LEU A 165 -4.09 -9.96 9.93
N GLU A 166 -5.30 -10.22 10.37
CA GLU A 166 -6.49 -10.34 9.52
C GLU A 166 -6.90 -9.03 8.83
N GLU A 167 -6.36 -7.90 9.29
CA GLU A 167 -6.58 -6.57 8.68
C GLU A 167 -5.45 -6.14 7.74
N TYR A 168 -4.39 -6.96 7.61
CA TYR A 168 -3.31 -6.64 6.69
C TYR A 168 -3.76 -6.72 5.24
N SER A 169 -3.20 -5.85 4.39
CA SER A 169 -3.46 -5.86 2.95
C SER A 169 -2.97 -7.14 2.26
N THR A 170 -1.89 -7.74 2.73
CA THR A 170 -1.44 -9.06 2.28
C THR A 170 -2.06 -10.12 3.19
N LYS A 171 -3.05 -10.86 2.67
CA LYS A 171 -3.75 -11.94 3.41
C LYS A 171 -2.92 -13.20 3.51
N SER A 172 -2.25 -13.57 2.43
CA SER A 172 -1.34 -14.71 2.37
C SER A 172 -0.10 -14.37 1.55
N TYR A 173 1.02 -15.01 1.87
CA TYR A 173 2.28 -14.80 1.17
C TYR A 173 3.01 -16.12 0.95
N ILE A 174 3.17 -16.50 -0.31
CA ILE A 174 4.02 -17.63 -0.70
C ILE A 174 5.35 -17.05 -1.19
N SER A 175 6.46 -17.42 -0.54
CA SER A 175 7.80 -16.95 -0.90
C SER A 175 8.26 -17.48 -2.25
N ARG A 176 9.37 -16.95 -2.80
CA ARG A 176 10.00 -17.46 -4.03
C ARG A 176 10.41 -18.94 -3.93
N ALA A 177 10.75 -19.40 -2.73
CA ALA A 177 11.07 -20.79 -2.47
C ALA A 177 9.82 -21.69 -2.36
N GLY A 178 8.61 -21.13 -2.49
CA GLY A 178 7.35 -21.85 -2.41
C GLY A 178 6.86 -22.08 -0.97
N CYS A 179 7.45 -21.40 0.01
CA CYS A 179 7.00 -21.49 1.39
C CYS A 179 5.80 -20.58 1.64
N ASP A 180 4.73 -21.16 2.18
CA ASP A 180 3.49 -20.46 2.51
C ASP A 180 3.55 -19.93 3.96
N HIS A 181 3.78 -18.63 4.11
CA HIS A 181 3.88 -17.95 5.40
C HIS A 181 2.53 -17.74 6.10
N SER A 182 1.41 -18.05 5.44
CA SER A 182 0.09 -18.04 6.08
C SER A 182 -0.21 -19.30 6.87
N THR A 183 0.48 -20.41 6.56
CA THR A 183 0.20 -21.74 7.12
C THR A 183 1.38 -22.36 7.85
N THR A 184 2.62 -21.92 7.57
CA THR A 184 3.85 -22.52 8.09
C THR A 184 4.67 -21.50 8.87
N ALA A 185 4.78 -21.69 10.19
CA ALA A 185 5.60 -20.84 11.06
C ALA A 185 7.13 -21.02 10.84
N ASP A 186 7.53 -22.14 10.24
CA ASP A 186 8.93 -22.58 10.11
C ASP A 186 9.43 -22.59 8.66
N CYS A 187 9.20 -21.49 7.93
CA CYS A 187 9.82 -21.29 6.63
C CYS A 187 11.28 -20.87 6.83
N GLU A 188 12.21 -21.83 6.94
CA GLU A 188 13.64 -21.51 6.91
C GLU A 188 14.09 -21.16 5.48
N GLY A 189 14.64 -19.98 5.30
CA GLY A 189 15.32 -19.54 4.07
C GLY A 189 14.66 -18.30 3.42
N TYR A 190 15.06 -17.13 3.90
CA TYR A 190 14.95 -15.86 3.19
C TYR A 190 16.05 -15.73 2.15
#